data_f9956e043f782985df92b131c0511c44
#
_entry.id   f9956e043f782985df92b131c0511c44
#
_cell.length_a   1.000
_cell.length_b   1.000
_cell.length_c   1.000
_cell.angle_alpha   90.00
_cell.angle_beta   90.00
_cell.angle_gamma   90.00
#
_symmetry.space_group_name_H-M   'P 1'
#
loop_
_entity.id
_entity.type
_entity.pdbx_description
1 polymer ?
#
loop_
_entity_poly.entity_id
_entity_poly.type
_entity_poly.pdbx_seq_one_letter_code
_entity_poly.pdbx_strand_id
1 'polypeptide(L)'
;MKSSIENIYKLKVNQIIDYIKFNLYQPLQLNVIADIVNMSQRQLLRMMSSALNEPLYPYVARQHVERSVLYMQTEDMSLQNLIGLVGYDNP
;
A
#
# COMPACT_ATOMS: atom_id res chain seq x y z
N MET A 1 -25.19 10.16 10.77
CA MET A 1 -24.12 11.14 10.75
C MET A 1 -22.80 10.51 10.95
N LYS A 2 -22.58 9.84 12.08
CA LYS A 2 -21.36 9.07 12.27
C LYS A 2 -21.13 8.07 11.15
N SER A 3 -22.19 7.39 10.74
CA SER A 3 -22.09 6.39 9.69
C SER A 3 -21.69 6.99 8.35
N SER A 4 -22.10 8.22 8.04
CA SER A 4 -21.71 8.88 6.78
C SER A 4 -20.21 9.20 6.76
N ILE A 5 -19.69 9.69 7.88
CA ILE A 5 -18.26 10.01 8.00
C ILE A 5 -17.42 8.73 7.93
N GLU A 6 -17.86 7.71 8.63
CA GLU A 6 -17.19 6.41 8.63
C GLU A 6 -17.17 5.81 7.22
N ASN A 7 -18.26 5.94 6.48
CA ASN A 7 -18.33 5.44 5.12
C ASN A 7 -17.38 6.19 4.18
N ILE A 8 -17.26 7.51 4.35
CA ILE A 8 -16.34 8.32 3.55
C ILE A 8 -14.90 7.89 3.80
N TYR A 9 -14.52 7.73 5.05
CA TYR A 9 -13.17 7.26 5.39
C TYR A 9 -12.92 5.85 4.88
N LYS A 10 -13.90 4.98 5.00
CA LYS A 10 -13.78 3.61 4.51
C LYS A 10 -13.56 3.58 3.01
N LEU A 11 -14.26 4.41 2.26
CA LEU A 11 -14.07 4.52 0.82
C LEU A 11 -12.69 5.02 0.48
N LYS A 12 -12.21 6.03 1.18
CA LYS A 12 -10.87 6.57 0.97
C LYS A 12 -9.79 5.52 1.28
N VAL A 13 -9.95 4.80 2.38
CA VAL A 13 -9.03 3.72 2.75
C VAL A 13 -8.98 2.66 1.64
N ASN A 14 -10.14 2.26 1.15
CA ASN A 14 -10.21 1.25 0.08
C ASN A 14 -9.54 1.74 -1.20
N GLN A 15 -9.73 3.02 -1.55
CA GLN A 15 -9.05 3.62 -2.71
C GLN A 15 -7.54 3.56 -2.56
N ILE A 16 -7.04 3.85 -1.36
CA ILE A 16 -5.61 3.83 -1.09
C ILE A 16 -5.07 2.41 -1.17
N ILE A 17 -5.77 1.46 -0.57
CA ILE A 17 -5.36 0.06 -0.61
C ILE A 17 -5.31 -0.45 -2.04
N ASP A 18 -6.31 -0.13 -2.84
CA ASP A 18 -6.34 -0.51 -4.25
C ASP A 18 -5.19 0.10 -5.02
N TYR A 19 -4.92 1.40 -4.79
CA TYR A 19 -3.78 2.06 -5.41
C TYR A 19 -2.46 1.36 -5.08
N ILE A 20 -2.28 1.01 -3.82
CA ILE A 20 -1.07 0.31 -3.39
C ILE A 20 -0.93 -1.03 -4.09
N LYS A 21 -2.01 -1.79 -4.19
CA LYS A 21 -1.99 -3.09 -4.86
C LYS A 21 -1.65 -2.98 -6.34
N PHE A 22 -2.21 -1.99 -7.02
CA PHE A 22 -1.95 -1.81 -8.46
C PHE A 22 -0.58 -1.22 -8.73
N ASN A 23 0.05 -0.59 -7.74
CA ASN A 23 1.34 0.08 -7.89
C ASN A 23 2.40 -0.52 -6.98
N LEU A 24 2.27 -1.79 -6.66
CA LEU A 24 3.12 -2.47 -5.69
C LEU A 24 4.58 -2.53 -6.14
N TYR A 25 4.82 -2.51 -7.44
CA TYR A 25 6.16 -2.58 -8.00
C TYR A 25 6.84 -1.22 -8.14
N GLN A 26 6.15 -0.16 -7.74
CA GLN A 26 6.66 1.21 -7.84
C GLN A 26 6.89 1.77 -6.44
N PRO A 27 7.80 2.77 -6.32
CA PRO A 27 8.00 3.42 -5.02
C PRO A 27 6.72 4.09 -4.54
N LEU A 28 6.49 4.04 -3.24
CA LEU A 28 5.34 4.68 -2.62
C LEU A 28 5.53 6.18 -2.64
N GLN A 29 4.58 6.91 -3.21
CA GLN A 29 4.60 8.37 -3.27
C GLN A 29 3.40 8.93 -2.52
N LEU A 30 3.64 9.37 -1.29
CA LEU A 30 2.56 9.86 -0.42
C LEU A 30 1.83 11.05 -0.99
N ASN A 31 2.54 11.95 -1.65
CA ASN A 31 1.92 13.13 -2.23
C ASN A 31 0.88 12.76 -3.30
N VAL A 32 1.17 11.75 -4.11
CA VAL A 32 0.24 11.28 -5.14
C VAL A 32 -1.00 10.66 -4.50
N ILE A 33 -0.79 9.81 -3.50
CA ILE A 33 -1.89 9.13 -2.82
C ILE A 33 -2.77 10.15 -2.08
N ALA A 34 -2.15 11.11 -1.42
CA ALA A 34 -2.88 12.15 -0.71
C ALA A 34 -3.77 12.96 -1.65
N ASP A 35 -3.25 13.26 -2.86
CA ASP A 35 -4.04 13.97 -3.87
C ASP A 35 -5.25 13.15 -4.33
N ILE A 36 -5.07 11.85 -4.49
CA ILE A 36 -6.16 10.96 -4.92
C ILE A 36 -7.34 11.03 -3.95
N VAL A 37 -7.06 11.08 -2.66
CA VAL A 37 -8.11 11.10 -1.64
C VAL A 37 -8.38 12.50 -1.09
N ASN A 38 -7.74 13.51 -1.67
CA ASN A 38 -7.95 14.90 -1.31
C ASN A 38 -7.70 15.16 0.18
N MET A 39 -6.57 14.70 0.66
CA MET A 39 -6.13 14.85 2.04
C MET A 39 -4.69 15.32 2.09
N SER A 40 -4.30 15.92 3.22
CA SER A 40 -2.87 16.17 3.46
C SER A 40 -2.17 14.85 3.74
N GLN A 41 -0.84 14.82 3.53
CA GLN A 41 -0.08 13.60 3.81
C GLN A 41 -0.20 13.20 5.28
N ARG A 42 -0.22 14.18 6.18
CA ARG A 42 -0.36 13.92 7.60
C ARG A 42 -1.70 13.27 7.93
N GLN A 43 -2.77 13.80 7.35
CA GLN A 43 -4.11 13.23 7.53
C GLN A 43 -4.19 11.82 6.96
N LEU A 44 -3.61 11.63 5.78
CA LEU A 44 -3.55 10.33 5.13
C LEU A 44 -2.87 9.29 6.02
N LEU A 45 -1.69 9.61 6.54
CA LEU A 45 -0.94 8.68 7.38
C LEU A 45 -1.70 8.35 8.66
N ARG A 46 -2.34 9.35 9.25
CA ARG A 46 -3.12 9.15 10.47
C ARG A 46 -4.32 8.24 10.20
N MET A 47 -5.03 8.50 9.11
CA MET A 47 -6.20 7.70 8.74
C MET A 47 -5.81 6.25 8.46
N MET A 48 -4.74 6.04 7.68
CA MET A 48 -4.31 4.71 7.33
C MET A 48 -3.78 3.95 8.54
N SER A 49 -3.04 4.62 9.41
CA SER A 49 -2.55 3.99 10.64
C SER A 49 -3.70 3.50 11.51
N SER A 50 -4.76 4.27 11.60
CA SER A 50 -5.96 3.90 12.35
C SER A 50 -6.70 2.73 11.70
N ALA A 51 -6.85 2.78 10.38
CA ALA A 51 -7.59 1.76 9.64
C ALA A 51 -6.86 0.43 9.59
N LEU A 52 -5.55 0.46 9.42
CA LEU A 52 -4.73 -0.74 9.29
C LEU A 52 -4.23 -1.26 10.64
N ASN A 53 -4.37 -0.47 11.69
CA ASN A 53 -3.84 -0.77 13.01
C ASN A 53 -2.32 -0.94 12.99
N GLU A 54 -1.65 -0.26 12.07
CA GLU A 54 -0.20 -0.23 11.93
C GLU A 54 0.17 0.93 11.01
N PRO A 55 1.40 1.43 11.08
CA PRO A 55 1.83 2.49 10.15
C PRO A 55 1.79 2.01 8.69
N LEU A 56 1.61 2.97 7.78
CA LEU A 56 1.44 2.66 6.36
C LEU A 56 2.67 2.00 5.74
N TYR A 57 3.86 2.50 6.04
CA TYR A 57 5.08 1.97 5.42
C TYR A 57 5.34 0.49 5.75
N PRO A 58 5.26 0.06 7.02
CA PRO A 58 5.36 -1.37 7.32
C PRO A 58 4.31 -2.22 6.62
N TYR A 59 3.10 -1.69 6.48
CA TYR A 59 2.05 -2.38 5.75
C TYR A 59 2.45 -2.61 4.29
N VAL A 60 2.94 -1.57 3.63
CA VAL A 60 3.36 -1.68 2.22
C VAL A 60 4.52 -2.66 2.08
N ALA A 61 5.48 -2.60 2.98
CA ALA A 61 6.61 -3.52 2.96
C ALA A 61 6.15 -4.98 3.08
N ARG A 62 5.19 -5.22 3.97
CA ARG A 62 4.64 -6.58 4.14
C ARG A 62 3.93 -7.04 2.87
N GLN A 63 3.21 -6.16 2.19
CA GLN A 63 2.56 -6.50 0.93
C GLN A 63 3.57 -6.91 -0.14
N HIS A 64 4.72 -6.24 -0.20
CA HIS A 64 5.80 -6.64 -1.10
C HIS A 64 6.29 -8.05 -0.80
N VAL A 65 6.52 -8.34 0.48
CA VAL A 65 6.99 -9.68 0.89
C VAL A 65 5.96 -10.75 0.54
N GLU A 66 4.70 -10.51 0.85
CA GLU A 66 3.63 -11.46 0.58
C GLU A 66 3.51 -11.74 -0.92
N ARG A 67 3.64 -10.72 -1.75
CA ARG A 67 3.59 -10.89 -3.20
C ARG A 67 4.80 -11.69 -3.70
N SER A 68 5.97 -11.46 -3.11
CA SER A 68 7.16 -12.21 -3.45
C SER A 68 7.01 -13.69 -3.13
N VAL A 69 6.44 -14.00 -1.97
CA VAL A 69 6.18 -15.39 -1.59
C VAL A 69 5.22 -16.05 -2.57
N LEU A 70 4.18 -15.33 -2.98
CA LEU A 70 3.23 -15.85 -3.96
C LEU A 70 3.91 -16.20 -5.28
N TYR A 71 4.80 -15.33 -5.78
CA TYR A 71 5.55 -15.62 -7.00
C TYR A 71 6.44 -16.85 -6.84
N MET A 72 7.07 -16.99 -5.69
CA MET A 72 7.91 -18.16 -5.42
C MET A 72 7.11 -19.46 -5.45
N GLN A 73 5.87 -19.41 -5.02
CA GLN A 73 5.00 -20.59 -4.98
C GLN A 73 4.45 -20.95 -6.36
N THR A 74 4.19 -19.96 -7.20
CA THR A 74 3.55 -20.16 -8.49
C THR A 74 4.54 -20.34 -9.64
N GLU A 75 5.69 -19.70 -9.55
CA GLU A 75 6.70 -19.73 -10.59
C GLU A 75 8.07 -19.89 -9.94
N ASP A 76 8.81 -20.86 -10.38
CA ASP A 76 10.14 -21.15 -9.83
C ASP A 76 11.13 -20.05 -10.24
N MET A 77 11.05 -18.89 -9.60
CA MET A 77 11.86 -17.73 -9.95
C MET A 77 13.04 -17.56 -9.01
N SER A 78 14.11 -16.98 -9.52
CA SER A 78 15.25 -16.65 -8.70
C SER A 78 14.92 -15.48 -7.78
N LEU A 79 15.64 -15.38 -6.66
CA LEU A 79 15.45 -14.30 -5.70
C LEU A 79 15.65 -12.93 -6.35
N GLN A 80 16.64 -12.81 -7.23
CA GLN A 80 16.90 -11.54 -7.90
C GLN A 80 15.73 -11.10 -8.77
N ASN A 81 15.11 -12.04 -9.48
CA ASN A 81 13.95 -11.74 -10.28
C ASN A 81 12.77 -11.29 -9.42
N LEU A 82 12.60 -11.92 -8.27
CA LEU A 82 11.53 -11.55 -7.33
C LEU A 82 11.74 -10.13 -6.79
N ILE A 83 12.96 -9.79 -6.43
CA ILE A 83 13.27 -8.46 -5.93
C ILE A 83 12.93 -7.40 -6.98
N GLY A 84 13.28 -7.65 -8.24
CA GLY A 84 12.94 -6.74 -9.31
C GLY A 84 11.44 -6.61 -9.53
N LEU A 85 10.72 -7.73 -9.48
CA LEU A 85 9.29 -7.75 -9.75
C LEU A 85 8.48 -7.00 -8.70
N VAL A 86 8.89 -7.01 -7.44
CA VAL A 86 8.14 -6.34 -6.40
C VAL A 86 8.64 -4.93 -6.10
N GLY A 87 9.59 -4.42 -6.90
CA GLY A 87 10.09 -3.07 -6.73
C GLY A 87 10.99 -2.88 -5.53
N TYR A 88 11.53 -3.92 -5.00
CA TYR A 88 12.51 -3.85 -3.94
C TYR A 88 13.85 -3.57 -4.57
N ASP A 89 14.07 -2.30 -4.74
CA ASP A 89 15.34 -1.85 -5.25
C ASP A 89 16.27 -1.77 -4.09
N ASN A 90 17.15 -2.69 -4.02
CA ASN A 90 18.05 -2.73 -2.91
C ASN A 90 19.19 -1.76 -3.13
N PRO A 91 19.25 -0.70 -2.37
CA PRO A 91 20.39 0.20 -2.51
C PRO A 91 21.68 -0.44 -2.05
#